data_16dcf82308c22ce92cc8fdfdf1f623bd
#
_entry.id   16dcf82308c22ce92cc8fdfdf1f623bd
#
_cell.length_a   1.000
_cell.length_b   1.000
_cell.length_c   1.000
_cell.angle_alpha   90.00
_cell.angle_beta   90.00
_cell.angle_gamma   90.00
#
_symmetry.space_group_name_H-M   'P 1'
#
loop_
_entity.id
_entity.type
_entity.pdbx_description
1 polymer ?
#
loop_
_entity_poly.entity_id
_entity_poly.type
_entity_poly.pdbx_seq_one_letter_code
_entity_poly.pdbx_strand_id
1 'polypeptide(L)'
;MMLSAVAIDHGLELANRVAEHCLHERIRPGDLAQRMELTTRSRIHHPALASAMRFLESTPERAIGVTELAEHVGISARQLLRLFAQMVGEGPSRYHRRLRLEHARSLLRHSTITVTEASVAVGFESLAHFSRAYRLQYGLSPGADRSSPSKSPPLLRDRATLP
;
A
#
# COMPACT_ATOMS: atom_id res chain seq x y z
N MET A 1 25.21 7.36 -6.31
CA MET A 1 26.66 7.43 -5.99
C MET A 1 27.39 6.08 -6.03
N MET A 2 26.80 4.94 -5.69
CA MET A 2 27.47 3.63 -5.75
C MET A 2 27.75 3.12 -7.19
N LEU A 3 26.87 3.34 -8.13
CA LEU A 3 27.03 2.89 -9.53
C LEU A 3 28.15 3.65 -10.29
N SER A 4 28.45 4.88 -9.89
CA SER A 4 29.56 5.66 -10.49
C SER A 4 30.93 5.14 -10.07
N ALA A 5 31.07 4.54 -8.86
CA ALA A 5 32.31 3.97 -8.40
C ALA A 5 32.67 2.66 -9.14
N VAL A 6 31.67 1.85 -9.48
CA VAL A 6 31.86 0.59 -10.22
C VAL A 6 32.29 0.84 -11.67
N ALA A 7 31.83 1.93 -12.29
CA ALA A 7 32.19 2.29 -13.66
C ALA A 7 33.66 2.74 -13.79
N ILE A 8 34.26 3.26 -12.73
CA ILE A 8 35.65 3.74 -12.73
C ILE A 8 36.63 2.58 -12.60
N ASP A 9 36.31 1.55 -11.79
CA ASP A 9 37.22 0.44 -11.50
C ASP A 9 37.09 -0.77 -12.46
N HIS A 10 35.94 -1.00 -13.06
CA HIS A 10 35.65 -2.25 -13.78
C HIS A 10 34.99 -2.08 -15.16
N GLY A 11 34.95 -0.87 -15.70
CA GLY A 11 34.40 -0.56 -17.04
C GLY A 11 32.87 -0.45 -17.10
N LEU A 12 32.42 0.35 -18.07
CA LEU A 12 30.99 0.68 -18.27
C LEU A 12 30.09 -0.55 -18.53
N GLU A 13 30.66 -1.61 -19.09
CA GLU A 13 29.93 -2.84 -19.43
C GLU A 13 29.51 -3.64 -18.17
N LEU A 14 30.36 -3.67 -17.16
CA LEU A 14 30.04 -4.31 -15.88
C LEU A 14 29.02 -3.50 -15.08
N ALA A 15 29.13 -2.18 -15.10
CA ALA A 15 28.17 -1.30 -14.46
C ALA A 15 26.77 -1.42 -15.07
N ASN A 16 26.69 -1.56 -16.41
CA ASN A 16 25.43 -1.80 -17.11
C ASN A 16 24.84 -3.19 -16.81
N ARG A 17 25.67 -4.24 -16.75
CA ARG A 17 25.21 -5.60 -16.39
C ARG A 17 24.73 -5.69 -14.94
N VAL A 18 25.38 -4.99 -14.02
CA VAL A 18 24.94 -4.91 -12.62
C VAL A 18 23.63 -4.13 -12.53
N ALA A 19 23.49 -3.04 -13.28
CA ALA A 19 22.24 -2.28 -13.35
C ALA A 19 21.08 -3.10 -13.96
N GLU A 20 21.34 -3.86 -15.02
CA GLU A 20 20.35 -4.79 -15.59
C GLU A 20 20.00 -5.93 -14.63
N HIS A 21 20.95 -6.48 -13.91
CA HIS A 21 20.70 -7.54 -12.93
C HIS A 21 19.88 -7.05 -11.73
N CYS A 22 20.16 -5.85 -11.25
CA CYS A 22 19.40 -5.22 -10.17
C CYS A 22 17.97 -4.79 -10.62
N LEU A 23 17.77 -4.55 -11.93
CA LEU A 23 16.47 -4.20 -12.50
C LEU A 23 15.62 -5.44 -12.86
N HIS A 24 16.22 -6.63 -13.04
CA HIS A 24 15.53 -7.85 -13.46
C HIS A 24 15.15 -8.80 -12.32
N GLU A 25 15.67 -8.58 -11.11
CA GLU A 25 15.30 -9.41 -9.97
C GLU A 25 14.08 -8.82 -9.26
N ARG A 26 12.91 -9.38 -9.56
CA ARG A 26 11.60 -9.26 -8.95
C ARG A 26 10.51 -8.56 -9.76
N ILE A 27 10.14 -9.20 -10.86
CA ILE A 27 8.75 -9.05 -11.34
C ILE A 27 7.95 -10.25 -10.81
N ARG A 28 7.29 -10.07 -9.67
CA ARG A 28 6.23 -10.98 -9.23
C ARG A 28 4.88 -10.47 -9.74
N PRO A 29 3.93 -11.36 -10.15
CA PRO A 29 2.58 -10.94 -10.57
C PRO A 29 1.78 -10.45 -9.35
N GLY A 30 1.85 -9.20 -9.08
CA GLY A 30 1.24 -8.41 -8.03
C GLY A 30 1.45 -6.93 -8.30
N ASP A 31 2.22 -6.65 -9.33
CA ASP A 31 2.90 -5.37 -9.61
C ASP A 31 2.04 -4.24 -10.18
N LEU A 32 0.77 -4.45 -10.52
CA LEU A 32 -0.05 -3.34 -11.03
C LEU A 32 -0.38 -2.31 -9.93
N ALA A 33 -0.66 -2.80 -8.71
CA ALA A 33 -0.89 -1.91 -7.57
C ALA A 33 0.42 -1.23 -7.15
N GLN A 34 1.53 -1.96 -7.13
CA GLN A 34 2.85 -1.45 -6.76
C GLN A 34 3.44 -0.50 -7.82
N ARG A 35 3.17 -0.73 -9.11
CA ARG A 35 3.52 0.21 -10.19
C ARG A 35 2.71 1.49 -10.15
N MET A 36 1.42 1.43 -9.80
CA MET A 36 0.60 2.62 -9.55
C MET A 36 1.12 3.39 -8.33
N GLU A 37 1.52 2.71 -7.25
CA GLU A 37 2.14 3.34 -6.08
C GLU A 37 3.48 4.00 -6.41
N LEU A 38 4.38 3.34 -7.14
CA LEU A 38 5.67 3.90 -7.54
C LEU A 38 5.50 5.08 -8.52
N THR A 39 4.56 5.00 -9.46
CA THR A 39 4.28 6.10 -10.41
C THR A 39 3.66 7.30 -9.71
N THR A 40 2.82 7.06 -8.71
CA THR A 40 2.22 8.11 -7.88
C THR A 40 3.27 8.71 -6.94
N ARG A 41 4.14 7.91 -6.32
CA ARG A 41 5.27 8.38 -5.49
C ARG A 41 6.28 9.20 -6.29
N SER A 42 6.58 8.83 -7.52
CA SER A 42 7.51 9.58 -8.40
C SER A 42 6.96 10.93 -8.85
N ARG A 43 5.65 11.14 -8.83
CA ARG A 43 5.00 12.42 -9.15
C ARG A 43 4.81 13.35 -7.96
N ILE A 44 4.97 12.86 -6.73
CA ILE A 44 4.77 13.64 -5.51
C ILE A 44 6.08 14.37 -5.15
N HIS A 45 6.35 15.48 -5.83
CA HIS A 45 7.51 16.34 -5.51
C HIS A 45 7.27 17.29 -4.32
N HIS A 46 6.14 17.18 -3.59
CA HIS A 46 5.84 18.05 -2.46
C HIS A 46 6.23 17.39 -1.13
N PRO A 47 7.27 17.88 -0.41
CA PRO A 47 7.80 17.24 0.79
C PRO A 47 6.75 17.04 1.89
N ALA A 48 5.87 18.03 2.12
CA ALA A 48 4.81 17.94 3.12
C ALA A 48 3.78 16.86 2.77
N LEU A 49 3.42 16.69 1.48
CA LEU A 49 2.50 15.64 1.04
C LEU A 49 3.13 14.24 1.23
N ALA A 50 4.39 14.08 0.85
CA ALA A 50 5.11 12.82 1.05
C ALA A 50 5.24 12.46 2.54
N SER A 51 5.48 13.46 3.40
CA SER A 51 5.51 13.27 4.85
C SER A 51 4.13 12.89 5.41
N ALA A 52 3.06 13.56 4.95
CA ALA A 52 1.69 13.25 5.34
C ALA A 52 1.30 11.82 4.97
N MET A 53 1.62 11.38 3.75
CA MET A 53 1.32 10.01 3.30
C MET A 53 2.06 8.97 4.15
N ARG A 54 3.35 9.15 4.41
CA ARG A 54 4.13 8.26 5.28
C ARG A 54 3.56 8.18 6.69
N PHE A 55 3.13 9.30 7.25
CA PHE A 55 2.52 9.33 8.57
C PHE A 55 1.21 8.54 8.61
N LEU A 56 0.34 8.69 7.60
CA LEU A 56 -0.89 7.92 7.48
C LEU A 56 -0.63 6.42 7.26
N GLU A 57 0.39 6.06 6.48
CA GLU A 57 0.80 4.67 6.23
C GLU A 57 1.36 3.99 7.49
N SER A 58 2.05 4.75 8.35
CA SER A 58 2.61 4.23 9.61
C SER A 58 1.62 4.16 10.77
N THR A 59 0.39 4.66 10.60
CA THR A 59 -0.61 4.75 11.67
C THR A 59 -1.97 4.19 11.24
N PRO A 60 -2.04 2.90 10.84
CA PRO A 60 -3.30 2.31 10.38
C PRO A 60 -4.27 1.96 11.50
N GLU A 61 -3.82 1.96 12.75
CA GLU A 61 -4.59 1.51 13.93
C GLU A 61 -5.57 2.55 14.47
N ARG A 62 -5.50 3.80 14.02
CA ARG A 62 -6.43 4.85 14.47
C ARG A 62 -6.78 5.82 13.34
N ALA A 63 -7.89 6.54 13.50
CA ALA A 63 -8.27 7.61 12.58
C ALA A 63 -7.44 8.88 12.88
N ILE A 64 -6.82 9.45 11.84
CA ILE A 64 -6.08 10.71 11.92
C ILE A 64 -6.96 11.83 11.36
N GLY A 65 -7.14 12.89 12.14
CA GLY A 65 -7.84 14.11 11.72
C GLY A 65 -7.02 14.97 10.75
N VAL A 66 -7.71 15.74 9.91
CA VAL A 66 -7.03 16.63 8.94
C VAL A 66 -6.19 17.69 9.65
N THR A 67 -6.65 18.22 10.77
CA THR A 67 -5.93 19.22 11.57
C THR A 67 -4.65 18.62 12.14
N GLU A 68 -4.74 17.47 12.79
CA GLU A 68 -3.59 16.75 13.33
C GLU A 68 -2.54 16.44 12.25
N LEU A 69 -2.99 15.96 11.08
CA LEU A 69 -2.10 15.67 9.96
C LEU A 69 -1.41 16.94 9.43
N ALA A 70 -2.14 18.05 9.35
CA ALA A 70 -1.61 19.33 8.89
C ALA A 70 -0.56 19.90 9.86
N GLU A 71 -0.82 19.80 11.17
CA GLU A 71 0.14 20.15 12.23
C GLU A 71 1.40 19.30 12.15
N HIS A 72 1.25 17.98 11.96
CA HIS A 72 2.39 17.07 11.83
C HIS A 72 3.33 17.44 10.68
N VAL A 73 2.80 17.95 9.57
CA VAL A 73 3.61 18.33 8.39
C VAL A 73 3.90 19.81 8.28
N GLY A 74 3.48 20.62 9.26
CA GLY A 74 3.79 22.04 9.35
C GLY A 74 3.12 22.93 8.30
N ILE A 75 1.91 22.57 7.82
CA ILE A 75 1.14 23.37 6.88
C ILE A 75 -0.32 23.54 7.35
N SER A 76 -1.05 24.50 6.77
CA SER A 76 -2.46 24.67 7.12
C SER A 76 -3.32 23.50 6.59
N ALA A 77 -4.42 23.17 7.30
CA ALA A 77 -5.39 22.16 6.88
C ALA A 77 -5.93 22.43 5.46
N ARG A 78 -6.19 23.70 5.12
CA ARG A 78 -6.63 24.11 3.78
C ARG A 78 -5.59 23.78 2.70
N GLN A 79 -4.32 24.02 2.98
CA GLN A 79 -3.22 23.71 2.07
C GLN A 79 -3.05 22.22 1.87
N LEU A 80 -3.13 21.44 2.97
CA LEU A 80 -3.09 19.97 2.93
C LEU A 80 -4.22 19.38 2.09
N LEU A 81 -5.46 19.84 2.31
CA LEU A 81 -6.62 19.40 1.51
C LEU A 81 -6.44 19.69 0.02
N ARG A 82 -5.92 20.88 -0.32
CA ARG A 82 -5.63 21.24 -1.72
C ARG A 82 -4.56 20.35 -2.35
N LEU A 83 -3.49 20.06 -1.62
CA LEU A 83 -2.41 19.19 -2.09
C LEU A 83 -2.92 17.76 -2.34
N PHE A 84 -3.69 17.21 -1.41
CA PHE A 84 -4.29 15.88 -1.59
C PHE A 84 -5.25 15.83 -2.78
N ALA A 85 -6.14 16.82 -2.92
CA ALA A 85 -7.07 16.89 -4.05
C ALA A 85 -6.35 16.99 -5.40
N GLN A 86 -5.29 17.80 -5.49
CA GLN A 86 -4.57 18.04 -6.74
C GLN A 86 -3.63 16.89 -7.13
N MET A 87 -2.97 16.27 -6.16
CA MET A 87 -1.89 15.32 -6.43
C MET A 87 -2.28 13.85 -6.21
N VAL A 88 -3.25 13.59 -5.31
CA VAL A 88 -3.72 12.24 -4.99
C VAL A 88 -5.10 11.97 -5.59
N GLY A 89 -5.89 13.03 -5.86
CA GLY A 89 -7.24 12.92 -6.40
C GLY A 89 -8.32 12.61 -5.36
N GLU A 90 -7.93 12.45 -4.09
CA GLU A 90 -8.85 12.22 -2.99
C GLU A 90 -8.40 12.99 -1.74
N GLY A 91 -9.31 13.21 -0.78
CA GLY A 91 -8.95 13.88 0.49
C GLY A 91 -8.19 12.95 1.45
N PRO A 92 -7.41 13.51 2.40
CA PRO A 92 -6.58 12.76 3.33
C PRO A 92 -7.37 11.75 4.18
N SER A 93 -8.57 12.11 4.65
CA SER A 93 -9.40 11.19 5.43
C SER A 93 -9.91 9.99 4.61
N ARG A 94 -10.20 10.20 3.32
CA ARG A 94 -10.59 9.10 2.42
C ARG A 94 -9.40 8.21 2.10
N TYR A 95 -8.25 8.80 1.80
CA TYR A 95 -6.99 8.09 1.59
C TYR A 95 -6.64 7.23 2.81
N HIS A 96 -6.65 7.79 4.01
CA HIS A 96 -6.33 7.08 5.24
C HIS A 96 -7.33 5.94 5.54
N ARG A 97 -8.64 6.20 5.35
CA ARG A 97 -9.65 5.14 5.51
C ARG A 97 -9.41 3.97 4.55
N ARG A 98 -8.99 4.23 3.31
CA ARG A 98 -8.63 3.19 2.35
C ARG A 98 -7.44 2.37 2.85
N LEU A 99 -6.36 2.99 3.32
CA LEU A 99 -5.20 2.30 3.91
C LEU A 99 -5.60 1.40 5.09
N ARG A 100 -6.45 1.90 5.99
CA ARG A 100 -6.96 1.14 7.14
C ARG A 100 -7.77 -0.08 6.69
N LEU A 101 -8.59 0.05 5.67
CA LEU A 101 -9.36 -1.06 5.10
C LEU A 101 -8.45 -2.07 4.37
N GLU A 102 -7.40 -1.63 3.68
CA GLU A 102 -6.39 -2.50 3.08
C GLU A 102 -5.64 -3.31 4.14
N HIS A 103 -5.26 -2.67 5.25
CA HIS A 103 -4.65 -3.35 6.39
C HIS A 103 -5.60 -4.38 7.02
N ALA A 104 -6.86 -4.00 7.25
CA ALA A 104 -7.88 -4.92 7.74
C ALA A 104 -8.07 -6.14 6.81
N ARG A 105 -8.08 -5.91 5.51
CA ARG A 105 -8.19 -6.97 4.51
C ARG A 105 -7.00 -7.94 4.57
N SER A 106 -5.81 -7.42 4.72
CA SER A 106 -4.61 -8.23 4.90
C SER A 106 -4.72 -9.09 6.16
N LEU A 107 -5.13 -8.51 7.28
CA LEU A 107 -5.35 -9.23 8.53
C LEU A 107 -6.40 -10.34 8.37
N LEU A 108 -7.55 -10.06 7.76
CA LEU A 108 -8.63 -11.04 7.55
C LEU A 108 -8.23 -12.21 6.65
N ARG A 109 -7.34 -11.99 5.69
CA ARG A 109 -6.90 -13.01 4.73
C ARG A 109 -5.71 -13.84 5.17
N HIS A 110 -4.85 -13.26 6.02
CA HIS A 110 -3.56 -13.85 6.36
C HIS A 110 -3.43 -14.19 7.85
N SER A 111 -4.48 -13.98 8.65
CA SER A 111 -4.51 -14.36 10.06
C SER A 111 -5.84 -15.01 10.44
N THR A 112 -5.91 -15.54 11.67
CA THR A 112 -7.10 -16.21 12.22
C THR A 112 -8.05 -15.28 12.95
N ILE A 113 -7.77 -13.96 12.97
CA ILE A 113 -8.55 -12.99 13.73
C ILE A 113 -10.00 -12.89 13.23
N THR A 114 -10.88 -12.50 14.13
CA THR A 114 -12.29 -12.28 13.83
C THR A 114 -12.49 -10.93 13.10
N VAL A 115 -13.66 -10.76 12.48
CA VAL A 115 -14.03 -9.48 11.85
C VAL A 115 -14.07 -8.33 12.86
N THR A 116 -14.50 -8.63 14.10
CA THR A 116 -14.53 -7.65 15.19
C THR A 116 -13.11 -7.22 15.58
N GLU A 117 -12.21 -8.18 15.79
CA GLU A 117 -10.80 -7.89 16.11
C GLU A 117 -10.12 -7.11 15.00
N ALA A 118 -10.33 -7.47 13.73
CA ALA A 118 -9.81 -6.72 12.59
C ALA A 118 -10.33 -5.27 12.56
N SER A 119 -11.61 -5.07 12.86
CA SER A 119 -12.23 -3.74 12.93
C SER A 119 -11.59 -2.86 14.00
N VAL A 120 -11.35 -3.43 15.19
CA VAL A 120 -10.68 -2.73 16.31
C VAL A 120 -9.22 -2.47 15.99
N ALA A 121 -8.50 -3.45 15.45
CA ALA A 121 -7.07 -3.34 15.11
C ALA A 121 -6.79 -2.20 14.12
N VAL A 122 -7.75 -1.87 13.25
CA VAL A 122 -7.63 -0.74 12.32
C VAL A 122 -8.41 0.49 12.78
N GLY A 123 -8.75 0.58 14.07
CA GLY A 123 -9.28 1.76 14.74
C GLY A 123 -10.69 2.18 14.30
N PHE A 124 -11.56 1.25 13.94
CA PHE A 124 -12.98 1.55 13.76
C PHE A 124 -13.71 1.41 15.09
N GLU A 125 -14.41 2.45 15.51
CA GLU A 125 -15.20 2.48 16.75
C GLU A 125 -16.47 1.62 16.65
N SER A 126 -16.96 1.36 15.44
CA SER A 126 -18.20 0.61 15.20
C SER A 126 -18.00 -0.44 14.12
N LEU A 127 -18.33 -1.70 14.45
CA LEU A 127 -18.33 -2.82 13.51
C LEU A 127 -19.29 -2.59 12.33
N ALA A 128 -20.43 -1.93 12.60
CA ALA A 128 -21.39 -1.60 11.54
C ALA A 128 -20.80 -0.59 10.53
N HIS A 129 -20.12 0.43 11.02
CA HIS A 129 -19.43 1.41 10.19
C HIS A 129 -18.27 0.76 9.40
N PHE A 130 -17.46 -0.06 10.05
CA PHE A 130 -16.42 -0.85 9.39
C PHE A 130 -16.99 -1.72 8.25
N SER A 131 -18.01 -2.53 8.54
CA SER A 131 -18.60 -3.46 7.58
C SER A 131 -19.22 -2.74 6.37
N ARG A 132 -19.83 -1.57 6.59
CA ARG A 132 -20.35 -0.71 5.52
C ARG A 132 -19.22 -0.15 4.66
N ALA A 133 -18.18 0.41 5.28
CA ALA A 133 -17.03 0.97 4.58
C ALA A 133 -16.28 -0.11 3.78
N TYR A 134 -16.11 -1.28 4.36
CA TYR A 134 -15.48 -2.43 3.72
C TYR A 134 -16.26 -2.90 2.48
N ARG A 135 -17.57 -3.05 2.60
CA ARG A 135 -18.44 -3.45 1.47
C ARG A 135 -18.42 -2.42 0.35
N LEU A 136 -18.42 -1.13 0.71
CA LEU A 136 -18.30 -0.05 -0.28
C LEU A 136 -16.98 -0.08 -1.03
N GLN A 137 -15.89 -0.45 -0.35
CA GLN A 137 -14.53 -0.50 -0.92
C GLN A 137 -14.29 -1.75 -1.78
N TYR A 138 -14.78 -2.92 -1.35
CA TYR A 138 -14.44 -4.22 -1.95
C TYR A 138 -15.61 -4.97 -2.56
N GLY A 139 -16.84 -4.45 -2.47
CA GLY A 139 -18.04 -5.08 -3.03
C GLY A 139 -18.57 -6.27 -2.23
N LEU A 140 -17.87 -6.73 -1.18
CA LEU A 140 -18.25 -7.88 -0.37
C LEU A 140 -18.06 -7.60 1.14
N SER A 141 -18.72 -8.39 1.98
CA SER A 141 -18.59 -8.22 3.43
C SER A 141 -17.24 -8.72 3.94
N PRO A 142 -16.74 -8.18 5.08
CA PRO A 142 -15.50 -8.64 5.69
C PRO A 142 -15.49 -10.15 5.99
N GLY A 143 -16.62 -10.69 6.44
CA GLY A 143 -16.78 -12.12 6.71
C GLY A 143 -16.71 -12.98 5.46
N ALA A 144 -17.31 -12.53 4.35
CA ALA A 144 -17.23 -13.22 3.07
C ALA A 144 -15.80 -13.20 2.48
N ASP A 145 -15.09 -12.09 2.61
CA ASP A 145 -13.71 -11.99 2.12
C ASP A 145 -12.74 -12.86 2.95
N ARG A 146 -12.96 -12.98 4.26
CA ARG A 146 -12.23 -13.88 5.16
C ARG A 146 -12.41 -15.35 4.76
N SER A 147 -13.64 -15.75 4.39
CA SER A 147 -13.98 -17.12 4.02
C SER A 147 -13.59 -17.48 2.58
N SER A 148 -13.23 -16.48 1.76
CA SER A 148 -12.75 -16.71 0.40
C SER A 148 -11.39 -17.37 0.44
N PRO A 149 -11.22 -18.61 -0.09
CA PRO A 149 -9.90 -19.20 -0.17
C PRO A 149 -9.00 -18.27 -0.95
N SER A 150 -7.85 -17.92 -0.35
CA SER A 150 -6.78 -17.24 -1.08
C SER A 150 -6.58 -18.00 -2.39
N LYS A 151 -6.78 -17.35 -3.54
CA LYS A 151 -6.35 -17.91 -4.81
C LYS A 151 -4.82 -17.93 -4.81
N SER A 152 -4.24 -18.89 -4.11
CA SER A 152 -2.89 -19.32 -4.39
C SER A 152 -2.88 -19.78 -5.86
N PRO A 153 -1.93 -19.33 -6.67
CA PRO A 153 -1.81 -19.85 -8.03
C PRO A 153 -1.69 -21.36 -7.95
N PRO A 154 -2.33 -22.12 -8.86
CA PRO A 154 -2.24 -23.57 -8.85
C PRO A 154 -0.76 -23.94 -8.95
N LEU A 155 -0.26 -24.63 -7.93
CA LEU A 155 1.02 -25.31 -8.01
C LEU A 155 0.96 -26.20 -9.27
N LEU A 156 1.83 -25.96 -10.22
CA LEU A 156 2.05 -26.80 -11.37
C LEU A 156 2.25 -28.23 -10.83
N ARG A 157 1.23 -29.06 -10.98
CA ARG A 157 1.37 -30.51 -10.79
C ARG A 157 2.38 -30.97 -11.82
N ASP A 158 3.55 -31.31 -11.34
CA ASP A 158 4.52 -32.07 -12.11
C ASP A 158 3.82 -33.32 -12.70
N ARG A 159 3.64 -33.28 -14.00
CA ARG A 159 3.42 -34.48 -14.80
C ARG A 159 4.77 -35.15 -15.00
N ALA A 160 5.21 -35.86 -13.99
CA ALA A 160 6.23 -36.87 -14.14
C ALA A 160 5.57 -38.25 -13.94
N THR A 161 5.03 -38.78 -15.01
CA THR A 161 4.81 -40.22 -15.14
C THR A 161 5.07 -40.55 -16.57
N LEU A 162 6.26 -41.05 -16.82
CA LEU A 162 6.63 -41.86 -17.98
C LEU A 162 6.58 -43.32 -17.53
N PRO A 163 6.08 -44.24 -18.33
CA PRO A 163 6.62 -45.56 -18.38
C PRO A 163 7.80 -45.62 -19.36
#